data_2a28a77789026d7880969535dd982191
#
_entry.id   2a28a77789026d7880969535dd982191
#
_cell.length_a   1.000
_cell.length_b   1.000
_cell.length_c   1.000
_cell.angle_alpha   90.00
_cell.angle_beta   90.00
_cell.angle_gamma   90.00
#
_symmetry.space_group_name_H-M   'P 1'
#
loop_
_entity.id
_entity.type
_entity.pdbx_description
1 polymer ?
#
loop_
_entity_poly.entity_id
_entity_poly.type
_entity_poly.pdbx_seq_one_letter_code
_entity_poly.pdbx_strand_id
1 'polypeptide(L)'
;ADTVKKYETKINLEPMENGGLFGETTVSGYDAYTFYHFENEKLYEGLYLFNLNYTSGGQFITAYNSLKNSLIQKYGTPSIDTIMPNEKENLIEHAGPSKALEYGYVVYTATWKKDNTSIMLTMSSQNYKVGMVIQYRDINYKPDVNNSGL
;
A
#
# COMPACT_ATOMS: atom_id res chain seq x y z
N ALA A 1 17.88 8.35 -6.51
CA ALA A 1 18.18 7.86 -5.16
C ALA A 1 18.60 9.00 -4.24
N ASP A 2 19.53 9.83 -4.67
CA ASP A 2 20.02 10.93 -3.84
C ASP A 2 18.94 11.97 -3.53
N THR A 3 18.02 12.22 -4.49
CA THR A 3 16.92 13.13 -4.28
C THR A 3 15.97 12.64 -3.19
N VAL A 4 15.65 11.34 -3.19
CA VAL A 4 14.79 10.76 -2.17
C VAL A 4 15.45 10.85 -0.79
N LYS A 5 16.72 10.50 -0.68
CA LYS A 5 17.48 10.60 0.57
C LYS A 5 17.50 12.03 1.12
N LYS A 6 17.59 13.01 0.23
CA LYS A 6 17.61 14.42 0.62
C LYS A 6 16.29 14.87 1.25
N TYR A 7 15.14 14.44 0.71
CA TYR A 7 13.84 14.81 1.25
C TYR A 7 13.40 13.95 2.43
N GLU A 8 13.97 12.76 2.56
CA GLU A 8 13.67 11.82 3.65
C GLU A 8 14.72 11.89 4.76
N THR A 9 15.14 13.09 5.13
CA THR A 9 16.22 13.30 6.12
C THR A 9 15.90 12.75 7.51
N LYS A 10 14.62 12.52 7.82
CA LYS A 10 14.21 11.96 9.11
C LYS A 10 14.12 10.43 9.09
N ILE A 11 14.33 9.81 7.94
CA ILE A 11 14.24 8.36 7.75
C ILE A 11 15.64 7.85 7.42
N ASN A 12 16.05 6.82 8.13
CA ASN A 12 17.33 6.18 7.86
C ASN A 12 17.15 5.19 6.72
N LEU A 13 17.47 5.62 5.49
CA LEU A 13 17.29 4.81 4.29
C LEU A 13 18.54 3.97 4.01
N GLU A 14 18.33 2.69 3.75
CA GLU A 14 19.39 1.74 3.41
C GLU A 14 19.24 1.23 1.98
N PRO A 15 20.34 1.01 1.25
CA PRO A 15 20.27 0.47 -0.10
C PRO A 15 19.88 -1.01 -0.11
N MET A 16 19.12 -1.40 -1.14
CA MET A 16 18.81 -2.79 -1.43
C MET A 16 19.69 -3.29 -2.58
N GLU A 17 19.81 -4.62 -2.71
CA GLU A 17 20.64 -5.24 -3.74
C GLU A 17 20.22 -4.83 -5.17
N ASN A 18 18.94 -4.58 -5.38
CA ASN A 18 18.40 -4.19 -6.69
C ASN A 18 18.52 -2.69 -7.00
N GLY A 19 19.26 -1.93 -6.18
CA GLY A 19 19.42 -0.49 -6.36
C GLY A 19 18.33 0.36 -5.72
N GLY A 20 17.35 -0.24 -5.07
CA GLY A 20 16.32 0.48 -4.33
C GLY A 20 16.77 0.94 -2.96
N LEU A 21 15.89 1.65 -2.27
CA LEU A 21 16.10 2.11 -0.89
C LEU A 21 14.98 1.60 0.00
N PHE A 22 15.28 1.31 1.27
CA PHE A 22 14.25 0.96 2.24
C PHE A 22 14.54 1.59 3.60
N GLY A 23 13.50 1.69 4.42
CA GLY A 23 13.64 2.23 5.76
C GLY A 23 12.37 2.01 6.59
N GLU A 24 12.39 2.53 7.80
CA GLU A 24 11.24 2.51 8.70
C GLU A 24 10.72 3.94 8.86
N THR A 25 9.41 4.10 8.94
CA THR A 25 8.77 5.42 9.08
C THR A 25 7.41 5.28 9.76
N THR A 26 6.75 6.42 9.95
CA THR A 26 5.33 6.47 10.33
C THR A 26 4.56 7.25 9.28
N VAL A 27 3.35 6.79 8.98
CA VAL A 27 2.43 7.46 8.06
C VAL A 27 1.11 7.68 8.81
N SER A 28 0.73 8.93 9.02
CA SER A 28 -0.47 9.28 9.80
C SER A 28 -0.51 8.61 11.17
N GLY A 29 0.65 8.46 11.81
CA GLY A 29 0.80 7.83 13.12
C GLY A 29 0.91 6.32 13.11
N TYR A 30 0.88 5.67 11.96
CA TYR A 30 0.99 4.22 11.84
C TYR A 30 2.39 3.81 11.38
N ASP A 31 2.97 2.83 12.05
CA ASP A 31 4.31 2.33 11.71
C ASP A 31 4.30 1.63 10.37
N ALA A 32 5.32 1.90 9.56
CA ALA A 32 5.44 1.32 8.23
C ALA A 32 6.90 1.13 7.85
N TYR A 33 7.12 0.16 6.97
CA TYR A 33 8.35 0.08 6.19
C TYR A 33 8.14 0.84 4.89
N THR A 34 9.14 1.58 4.45
CA THR A 34 9.07 2.29 3.17
C THR A 34 10.11 1.72 2.22
N PHE A 35 9.70 1.58 0.95
CA PHE A 35 10.54 1.05 -0.12
C PHE A 35 10.46 1.98 -1.31
N TYR A 36 11.62 2.28 -1.90
CA TYR A 36 11.71 3.10 -3.11
C TYR A 36 12.42 2.30 -4.19
N HIS A 37 11.80 2.20 -5.35
CA HIS A 37 12.33 1.46 -6.49
C HIS A 37 12.67 2.41 -7.63
N PHE A 38 13.85 2.20 -8.21
CA PHE A 38 14.40 3.04 -9.28
C PHE A 38 14.70 2.21 -10.52
N GLU A 39 14.58 2.85 -11.68
CA GLU A 39 15.05 2.31 -12.93
C GLU A 39 15.78 3.42 -13.67
N ASN A 40 17.01 3.17 -14.12
CA ASN A 40 17.88 4.18 -14.76
C ASN A 40 17.99 5.45 -13.90
N GLU A 41 18.20 5.26 -12.58
CA GLU A 41 18.31 6.33 -11.57
C GLU A 41 17.04 7.16 -11.38
N LYS A 42 15.94 6.76 -12.01
CA LYS A 42 14.66 7.44 -11.90
C LYS A 42 13.71 6.65 -11.00
N LEU A 43 13.12 7.34 -10.02
CA LEU A 43 12.13 6.73 -9.12
C LEU A 43 10.86 6.41 -9.90
N TYR A 44 10.43 5.15 -9.88
CA TYR A 44 9.18 4.75 -10.50
C TYR A 44 8.13 4.24 -9.51
N GLU A 45 8.53 3.85 -8.31
CA GLU A 45 7.60 3.29 -7.32
C GLU A 45 8.06 3.58 -5.91
N GLY A 46 7.11 3.96 -5.05
CA GLY A 46 7.28 4.02 -3.62
C GLY A 46 6.20 3.18 -2.94
N LEU A 47 6.57 2.46 -1.90
CA LEU A 47 5.66 1.62 -1.13
C LEU A 47 5.76 1.95 0.35
N TYR A 48 4.60 1.97 1.02
CA TYR A 48 4.52 1.89 2.47
C TYR A 48 3.84 0.58 2.83
N LEU A 49 4.58 -0.32 3.47
CA LEU A 49 4.05 -1.57 3.99
C LEU A 49 3.84 -1.39 5.49
N PHE A 50 2.59 -1.39 5.93
CA PHE A 50 2.26 -1.12 7.32
C PHE A 50 2.57 -2.32 8.21
N ASN A 51 3.23 -2.03 9.33
CA ASN A 51 3.63 -3.03 10.33
C ASN A 51 2.77 -2.81 11.58
N LEU A 52 1.56 -3.39 11.57
CA LEU A 52 0.58 -3.21 12.63
C LEU A 52 0.33 -4.53 13.35
N ASN A 53 0.46 -4.49 14.68
CA ASN A 53 0.31 -5.68 15.53
C ASN A 53 -1.08 -5.75 16.16
N TYR A 54 -2.13 -5.65 15.34
CA TYR A 54 -3.49 -5.75 15.81
C TYR A 54 -3.94 -7.21 15.90
N THR A 55 -4.91 -7.46 16.80
CA THR A 55 -5.45 -8.80 17.03
C THR A 55 -6.80 -9.03 16.36
N SER A 56 -7.43 -7.98 15.84
CA SER A 56 -8.73 -8.11 15.19
C SER A 56 -8.79 -7.35 13.85
N GLY A 57 -9.59 -7.88 12.92
CA GLY A 57 -9.84 -7.22 11.65
C GLY A 57 -10.47 -5.84 11.80
N GLY A 58 -11.28 -5.63 12.83
CA GLY A 58 -11.89 -4.32 13.11
C GLY A 58 -10.88 -3.23 13.38
N GLN A 59 -9.78 -3.56 14.06
CA GLN A 59 -8.70 -2.59 14.30
C GLN A 59 -7.99 -2.22 13.00
N PHE A 60 -7.78 -3.18 12.10
CA PHE A 60 -7.20 -2.92 10.78
C PHE A 60 -8.13 -2.08 9.92
N ILE A 61 -9.44 -2.34 9.97
CA ILE A 61 -10.43 -1.55 9.21
C ILE A 61 -10.42 -0.09 9.69
N THR A 62 -10.33 0.14 10.99
CA THR A 62 -10.22 1.50 11.56
C THR A 62 -8.97 2.20 11.03
N ALA A 63 -7.83 1.52 11.03
CA ALA A 63 -6.57 2.07 10.51
C ALA A 63 -6.69 2.36 9.01
N TYR A 64 -7.27 1.44 8.25
CA TYR A 64 -7.49 1.61 6.81
C TYR A 64 -8.31 2.87 6.53
N ASN A 65 -9.43 3.03 7.22
CA ASN A 65 -10.29 4.19 7.04
C ASN A 65 -9.61 5.50 7.42
N SER A 66 -8.79 5.49 8.47
CA SER A 66 -7.99 6.65 8.88
C SER A 66 -6.97 7.04 7.80
N LEU A 67 -6.26 6.06 7.24
CA LEU A 67 -5.31 6.29 6.15
C LEU A 67 -6.02 6.76 4.88
N LYS A 68 -7.16 6.16 4.55
CA LYS A 68 -7.96 6.59 3.41
C LYS A 68 -8.40 8.05 3.55
N ASN A 69 -8.85 8.45 4.73
CA ASN A 69 -9.23 9.85 4.99
C ASN A 69 -8.06 10.80 4.84
N SER A 70 -6.87 10.41 5.30
CA SER A 70 -5.65 11.21 5.10
C SER A 70 -5.33 11.39 3.62
N LEU A 71 -5.48 10.34 2.83
CA LEU A 71 -5.25 10.40 1.38
C LEU A 71 -6.32 11.23 0.67
N ILE A 72 -7.57 11.17 1.13
CA ILE A 72 -8.65 12.01 0.60
C ILE A 72 -8.35 13.50 0.85
N GLN A 73 -7.88 13.83 2.04
CA GLN A 73 -7.52 15.22 2.35
C GLN A 73 -6.40 15.73 1.46
N LYS A 74 -5.46 14.86 1.09
CA LYS A 74 -4.30 15.23 0.28
C LYS A 74 -4.59 15.20 -1.22
N TYR A 75 -5.35 14.23 -1.70
CA TYR A 75 -5.53 13.96 -3.13
C TYR A 75 -6.97 14.08 -3.62
N GLY A 76 -7.94 14.27 -2.71
CA GLY A 76 -9.34 14.40 -3.07
C GLY A 76 -10.07 13.09 -3.12
N THR A 77 -11.20 13.07 -3.81
CA THR A 77 -12.06 11.89 -3.94
C THR A 77 -11.33 10.78 -4.73
N PRO A 78 -11.28 9.56 -4.21
CA PRO A 78 -10.65 8.46 -4.96
C PRO A 78 -11.44 8.13 -6.24
N SER A 79 -10.72 7.70 -7.26
CA SER A 79 -11.35 7.23 -8.51
C SER A 79 -11.99 5.85 -8.33
N ILE A 80 -11.42 5.04 -7.44
CA ILE A 80 -11.97 3.75 -7.03
C ILE A 80 -11.92 3.71 -5.50
N ASP A 81 -13.01 3.28 -4.88
CA ASP A 81 -13.12 3.09 -3.44
C ASP A 81 -14.13 1.97 -3.20
N THR A 82 -13.63 0.76 -3.01
CA THR A 82 -14.48 -0.41 -2.97
C THR A 82 -13.93 -1.50 -2.04
N ILE A 83 -14.85 -2.36 -1.63
CA ILE A 83 -14.52 -3.60 -0.95
C ILE A 83 -14.92 -4.72 -1.92
N MET A 84 -13.92 -5.42 -2.44
CA MET A 84 -14.16 -6.46 -3.44
C MET A 84 -14.28 -7.83 -2.77
N PRO A 85 -15.32 -8.60 -3.10
CA PRO A 85 -15.41 -9.97 -2.61
C PRO A 85 -14.34 -10.85 -3.25
N ASN A 86 -13.83 -11.79 -2.47
CA ASN A 86 -13.00 -12.87 -2.96
C ASN A 86 -13.90 -14.06 -3.32
N GLU A 87 -13.34 -15.24 -3.53
CA GLU A 87 -14.06 -16.40 -4.04
C GLU A 87 -15.26 -16.90 -3.22
N LYS A 88 -15.46 -16.40 -1.98
CA LYS A 88 -16.46 -16.91 -1.03
C LYS A 88 -17.50 -15.88 -0.64
N GLU A 89 -18.14 -15.26 -1.62
CA GLU A 89 -19.13 -14.20 -1.41
C GLU A 89 -20.23 -14.56 -0.40
N ASN A 90 -20.70 -15.78 -0.42
CA ASN A 90 -21.80 -16.22 0.42
C ASN A 90 -21.47 -16.20 1.93
N LEU A 91 -20.19 -16.22 2.27
CA LEU A 91 -19.76 -16.25 3.66
C LEU A 91 -19.59 -14.84 4.27
N ILE A 92 -19.50 -13.82 3.42
CA ILE A 92 -19.28 -12.43 3.86
C ILE A 92 -20.45 -11.94 4.71
N GLU A 93 -21.68 -12.18 4.28
CA GLU A 93 -22.89 -11.72 4.96
C GLU A 93 -23.02 -12.29 6.38
N HIS A 94 -22.56 -13.51 6.59
CA HIS A 94 -22.67 -14.19 7.88
C HIS A 94 -21.50 -13.91 8.81
N ALA A 95 -20.33 -13.55 8.24
CA ALA A 95 -19.12 -13.35 9.02
C ALA A 95 -19.03 -11.97 9.68
N GLY A 96 -19.59 -10.95 9.03
CA GLY A 96 -19.37 -9.55 9.40
C GLY A 96 -18.04 -9.02 8.89
N PRO A 97 -17.86 -7.67 8.90
CA PRO A 97 -16.68 -7.05 8.27
C PRO A 97 -15.33 -7.52 8.85
N SER A 98 -15.21 -7.57 10.16
CA SER A 98 -13.96 -7.95 10.82
C SER A 98 -13.52 -9.36 10.41
N LYS A 99 -14.43 -10.31 10.53
CA LYS A 99 -14.14 -11.73 10.21
C LYS A 99 -13.97 -11.94 8.72
N ALA A 100 -14.76 -11.25 7.88
CA ALA A 100 -14.60 -11.32 6.44
C ALA A 100 -13.20 -10.90 6.01
N LEU A 101 -12.66 -9.85 6.62
CA LEU A 101 -11.28 -9.42 6.37
C LEU A 101 -10.28 -10.48 6.87
N GLU A 102 -10.41 -10.90 8.12
CA GLU A 102 -9.48 -11.86 8.74
C GLU A 102 -9.40 -13.18 7.97
N TYR A 103 -10.52 -13.63 7.42
CA TYR A 103 -10.59 -14.90 6.68
C TYR A 103 -10.23 -14.77 5.21
N GLY A 104 -9.92 -13.55 4.75
CA GLY A 104 -9.53 -13.33 3.37
C GLY A 104 -10.68 -13.35 2.38
N TYR A 105 -11.90 -13.05 2.82
CA TYR A 105 -13.10 -13.05 1.95
C TYR A 105 -13.22 -11.76 1.14
N VAL A 106 -12.56 -10.70 1.57
CA VAL A 106 -12.66 -9.36 0.95
C VAL A 106 -11.30 -8.73 0.77
N VAL A 107 -11.20 -7.84 -0.22
CA VAL A 107 -10.05 -6.96 -0.44
C VAL A 107 -10.56 -5.52 -0.45
N TYR A 108 -9.97 -4.70 0.40
CA TYR A 108 -10.24 -3.26 0.43
C TYR A 108 -9.30 -2.56 -0.53
N THR A 109 -9.81 -1.70 -1.39
CA THR A 109 -8.96 -0.92 -2.30
C THR A 109 -9.53 0.48 -2.52
N ALA A 110 -8.63 1.46 -2.57
CA ALA A 110 -8.94 2.82 -2.95
C ALA A 110 -7.81 3.34 -3.81
N THR A 111 -8.13 4.03 -4.90
CA THR A 111 -7.12 4.53 -5.82
C THR A 111 -7.34 6.00 -6.13
N TRP A 112 -6.24 6.70 -6.34
CA TRP A 112 -6.20 8.10 -6.75
C TRP A 112 -5.24 8.22 -7.93
N LYS A 113 -5.45 9.24 -8.71
CA LYS A 113 -4.52 9.60 -9.77
C LYS A 113 -4.26 11.10 -9.65
N LYS A 114 -2.99 11.47 -9.50
CA LYS A 114 -2.59 12.87 -9.47
C LYS A 114 -1.40 13.06 -10.40
N ASP A 115 -1.56 13.93 -11.40
CA ASP A 115 -0.55 14.14 -12.45
C ASP A 115 -0.20 12.80 -13.10
N ASN A 116 1.06 12.39 -13.04
CA ASN A 116 1.53 11.13 -13.62
C ASN A 116 1.71 10.03 -12.56
N THR A 117 1.12 10.20 -11.38
CA THR A 117 1.27 9.24 -10.29
C THR A 117 -0.07 8.56 -9.98
N SER A 118 -0.04 7.24 -9.95
CA SER A 118 -1.13 6.42 -9.41
C SER A 118 -0.84 6.15 -7.95
N ILE A 119 -1.86 6.28 -7.11
CA ILE A 119 -1.78 6.03 -5.68
C ILE A 119 -2.83 4.99 -5.33
N MET A 120 -2.43 3.93 -4.65
CA MET A 120 -3.34 2.84 -4.31
C MET A 120 -3.15 2.43 -2.85
N LEU A 121 -4.25 2.43 -2.09
CA LEU A 121 -4.31 1.87 -0.75
C LEU A 121 -5.05 0.54 -0.84
N THR A 122 -4.41 -0.53 -0.38
CA THR A 122 -5.01 -1.87 -0.36
C THR A 122 -4.85 -2.52 1.00
N MET A 123 -5.84 -3.34 1.35
CA MET A 123 -5.81 -4.16 2.55
C MET A 123 -6.48 -5.49 2.28
N SER A 124 -5.79 -6.56 2.63
CA SER A 124 -6.30 -7.91 2.46
C SER A 124 -5.66 -8.83 3.49
N SER A 125 -6.15 -10.05 3.56
CA SER A 125 -5.59 -11.06 4.46
C SER A 125 -5.13 -12.27 3.67
N GLN A 126 -4.00 -12.83 4.09
CA GLN A 126 -3.48 -14.09 3.56
C GLN A 126 -3.07 -14.95 4.75
N ASN A 127 -3.59 -16.17 4.80
CA ASN A 127 -3.35 -17.09 5.93
C ASN A 127 -3.69 -16.44 7.28
N TYR A 128 -4.84 -15.74 7.34
CA TYR A 128 -5.35 -15.03 8.54
C TYR A 128 -4.47 -13.88 8.98
N LYS A 129 -3.52 -13.45 8.15
CA LYS A 129 -2.65 -12.31 8.45
C LYS A 129 -3.01 -11.15 7.56
N VAL A 130 -3.47 -10.05 8.17
CA VAL A 130 -3.87 -8.84 7.44
C VAL A 130 -2.64 -8.04 7.05
N GLY A 131 -2.58 -7.64 5.78
CA GLY A 131 -1.58 -6.73 5.25
C GLY A 131 -2.22 -5.49 4.67
N MET A 132 -1.53 -4.36 4.80
CA MET A 132 -2.00 -3.07 4.29
C MET A 132 -0.83 -2.32 3.66
N VAL A 133 -1.06 -1.80 2.45
CA VAL A 133 -0.01 -1.17 1.64
C VAL A 133 -0.54 0.09 0.99
N ILE A 134 0.27 1.14 0.97
CA ILE A 134 0.08 2.29 0.07
C ILE A 134 1.16 2.21 -1.00
N GLN A 135 0.76 2.25 -2.27
CA GLN A 135 1.66 2.21 -3.40
C GLN A 135 1.55 3.51 -4.19
N TYR A 136 2.69 4.13 -4.47
CA TYR A 136 2.83 5.27 -5.39
C TYR A 136 3.59 4.79 -6.59
N ARG A 137 3.03 4.96 -7.78
CA ARG A 137 3.66 4.48 -9.01
C ARG A 137 3.54 5.48 -10.14
N ASP A 138 4.63 5.64 -10.90
CA ASP A 138 4.62 6.40 -12.14
C ASP A 138 3.74 5.66 -13.14
N ILE A 139 2.65 6.29 -13.61
CA ILE A 139 1.71 5.67 -14.56
C ILE A 139 2.34 5.41 -15.94
N ASN A 140 3.44 6.09 -16.23
CA ASN A 140 4.16 5.93 -17.50
C ASN A 140 5.23 4.84 -17.44
N TYR A 141 5.46 4.28 -16.24
CA TYR A 141 6.42 3.21 -16.08
C TYR A 141 5.92 1.92 -16.74
N LYS A 142 6.75 1.36 -17.61
CA LYS A 142 6.50 0.06 -18.23
C LYS A 142 7.69 -0.85 -17.95
N PRO A 143 7.48 -1.96 -17.25
CA PRO A 143 8.56 -2.92 -17.04
C PRO A 143 9.12 -3.39 -18.36
N ASP A 144 10.44 -3.58 -18.42
CA ASP A 144 11.09 -4.15 -19.62
C ASP A 144 10.82 -5.66 -19.64
N VAL A 145 9.81 -6.08 -20.38
CA VAL A 145 9.42 -7.49 -20.47
C VAL A 145 10.48 -8.36 -21.15
N ASN A 146 11.38 -7.76 -21.94
CA ASN A 146 12.46 -8.52 -22.59
C ASN A 146 13.54 -8.94 -21.58
N ASN A 147 13.65 -8.25 -20.47
CA ASN A 147 14.60 -8.56 -19.40
C ASN A 147 13.96 -9.31 -18.23
N SER A 148 12.70 -9.65 -18.32
CA SER A 148 11.97 -10.31 -17.22
C SER A 148 12.20 -11.80 -17.13
N GLY A 149 12.94 -12.40 -18.06
CA GLY A 149 13.16 -13.83 -18.09
C GLY A 149 12.02 -14.64 -18.65
N LEU A 150 11.09 -14.01 -19.29
CA LEU A 150 9.95 -14.67 -19.92
C LEU A 150 10.24 -15.12 -21.37
#